data_8d3cd429e26528bed985da24d58d3743
#
_entry.id   8d3cd429e26528bed985da24d58d3743
#
_cell.length_a   1.000
_cell.length_b   1.000
_cell.length_c   1.000
_cell.angle_alpha   90.00
_cell.angle_beta   90.00
_cell.angle_gamma   90.00
#
_symmetry.space_group_name_H-M   'P 1'
#
loop_
_entity.id
_entity.type
_entity.pdbx_description
1 polymer ?
#
loop_
_entity_poly.entity_id
_entity_poly.type
_entity_poly.pdbx_seq_one_letter_code
_entity_poly.pdbx_strand_id
1 'polypeptide(L)'
;QPQYQDNVVTLANRAGFQTWWFSNQGQIGEYDTAIASIARRADEVQFLKSGDFEADKNSSDEALLKMTAQVLTTKRSTPQLIVLHLMGSHPQACDRTAGKYATFVQSKETSCYLHTMTQTDDLLARLYQQLRNAGESFSLAYFSDHGLAFKERGSRVQYLAHDDQFQQNFQVPFMVISSDDKKHRQVKARRSANDFLMFFSQWTGIKTKE
;
A
#
# COMPACT_ATOMS: atom_id res chain seq x y z
N GLN A 1 -23.49 -8.47 -0.42
CA GLN A 1 -22.04 -8.12 -0.42
C GLN A 1 -21.24 -9.33 0.04
N PRO A 2 -20.13 -9.70 -0.62
CA PRO A 2 -19.27 -10.77 -0.14
C PRO A 2 -18.82 -10.43 1.28
N GLN A 3 -19.05 -11.33 2.22
CA GLN A 3 -18.53 -11.16 3.57
C GLN A 3 -17.13 -11.75 3.60
N TYR A 4 -16.13 -10.89 3.47
CA TYR A 4 -14.73 -11.26 3.67
C TYR A 4 -14.47 -11.49 5.17
N GLN A 5 -14.99 -12.62 5.70
CA GLN A 5 -14.91 -12.93 7.13
C GLN A 5 -13.46 -13.28 7.54
N ASP A 6 -12.75 -13.99 6.66
CA ASP A 6 -11.37 -14.39 6.89
C ASP A 6 -10.45 -13.53 6.03
N ASN A 7 -9.80 -12.58 6.66
CA ASN A 7 -8.85 -11.65 6.07
C ASN A 7 -7.74 -11.32 7.08
N VAL A 8 -6.72 -10.61 6.63
CA VAL A 8 -5.55 -10.29 7.47
C VAL A 8 -5.90 -9.51 8.74
N VAL A 9 -6.89 -8.62 8.67
CA VAL A 9 -7.33 -7.81 9.82
C VAL A 9 -8.02 -8.69 10.86
N THR A 10 -8.99 -9.50 10.43
CA THR A 10 -9.70 -10.41 11.35
C THR A 10 -8.78 -11.48 11.93
N LEU A 11 -7.80 -11.93 11.15
CA LEU A 11 -6.78 -12.87 11.64
C LEU A 11 -5.91 -12.23 12.72
N ALA A 12 -5.44 -11.00 12.50
CA ALA A 12 -4.66 -10.24 13.49
C ALA A 12 -5.46 -9.98 14.76
N ASN A 13 -6.71 -9.52 14.66
CA ASN A 13 -7.59 -9.28 15.80
C ASN A 13 -7.77 -10.54 16.65
N ARG A 14 -8.06 -11.69 16.02
CA ARG A 14 -8.20 -12.99 16.71
C ARG A 14 -6.91 -13.43 17.42
N ALA A 15 -5.76 -12.98 16.89
CA ALA A 15 -4.44 -13.26 17.47
C ALA A 15 -4.03 -12.26 18.57
N GLY A 16 -4.88 -11.29 18.92
CA GLY A 16 -4.63 -10.31 19.96
C GLY A 16 -3.83 -9.08 19.54
N PHE A 17 -3.72 -8.84 18.23
CA PHE A 17 -3.18 -7.58 17.73
C PHE A 17 -4.20 -6.47 17.89
N GLN A 18 -3.75 -5.26 18.19
CA GLN A 18 -4.52 -4.05 17.94
C GLN A 18 -4.32 -3.64 16.48
N THR A 19 -5.41 -3.36 15.78
CA THR A 19 -5.40 -3.17 14.33
C THR A 19 -5.82 -1.77 13.92
N TRP A 20 -5.05 -1.20 12.98
CA TRP A 20 -5.23 0.15 12.45
C TRP A 20 -5.31 0.09 10.93
N TRP A 21 -6.26 0.79 10.35
CA TRP A 21 -6.35 0.93 8.91
C TRP A 21 -6.47 2.40 8.53
N PHE A 22 -5.45 2.91 7.87
CA PHE A 22 -5.41 4.27 7.36
C PHE A 22 -5.38 4.24 5.83
N SER A 23 -6.38 4.87 5.20
CA SER A 23 -6.56 4.82 3.76
C SER A 23 -6.54 6.21 3.15
N ASN A 24 -5.76 6.37 2.09
CA ASN A 24 -5.79 7.51 1.18
C ASN A 24 -6.64 7.23 -0.06
N GLN A 25 -7.56 6.26 0.01
CA GLN A 25 -8.53 5.95 -1.03
C GLN A 25 -9.95 6.10 -0.50
N GLY A 26 -10.94 5.99 -1.40
CA GLY A 26 -12.36 6.17 -1.05
C GLY A 26 -12.88 5.10 -0.09
N GLN A 27 -13.92 5.47 0.63
CA GLN A 27 -14.64 4.57 1.53
C GLN A 27 -15.80 3.87 0.84
N ILE A 28 -16.36 4.51 -0.18
CA ILE A 28 -17.54 4.08 -0.94
C ILE A 28 -17.22 4.24 -2.42
N GLY A 29 -17.58 3.24 -3.22
CA GLY A 29 -17.37 3.25 -4.66
C GLY A 29 -17.47 1.85 -5.23
N GLU A 30 -17.55 1.75 -6.55
CA GLU A 30 -17.62 0.47 -7.24
C GLU A 30 -16.39 -0.40 -6.95
N TYR A 31 -15.22 0.22 -6.90
CA TYR A 31 -13.94 -0.45 -6.69
C TYR A 31 -13.47 -0.44 -5.24
N ASP A 32 -13.92 0.52 -4.43
CA ASP A 32 -13.47 0.72 -3.05
C ASP A 32 -14.22 -0.14 -2.03
N THR A 33 -15.47 -0.51 -2.31
CA THR A 33 -16.36 -1.15 -1.33
C THR A 33 -15.80 -2.46 -0.79
N ALA A 34 -15.15 -3.28 -1.61
CA ALA A 34 -14.58 -4.56 -1.19
C ALA A 34 -13.44 -4.35 -0.17
N ILE A 35 -12.50 -3.48 -0.47
CA ILE A 35 -11.36 -3.17 0.40
C ILE A 35 -11.81 -2.45 1.68
N ALA A 36 -12.77 -1.52 1.56
CA ALA A 36 -13.35 -0.83 2.71
C ALA A 36 -14.08 -1.79 3.66
N SER A 37 -14.68 -2.87 3.14
CA SER A 37 -15.32 -3.89 3.98
C SER A 37 -14.30 -4.67 4.83
N ILE A 38 -13.09 -4.89 4.32
CA ILE A 38 -11.97 -5.46 5.07
C ILE A 38 -11.45 -4.44 6.10
N ALA A 39 -11.23 -3.20 5.65
CA ALA A 39 -10.74 -2.12 6.49
C ALA A 39 -11.59 -1.91 7.75
N ARG A 40 -12.92 -1.95 7.60
CA ARG A 40 -13.89 -1.80 8.71
C ARG A 40 -13.84 -2.91 9.77
N ARG A 41 -13.02 -3.92 9.57
CA ARG A 41 -12.75 -4.96 10.58
C ARG A 41 -11.61 -4.58 11.53
N ALA A 42 -10.86 -3.53 11.22
CA ALA A 42 -9.84 -3.02 12.12
C ALA A 42 -10.48 -2.31 13.33
N ASP A 43 -9.76 -2.30 14.46
CA ASP A 43 -10.21 -1.62 15.68
C ASP A 43 -10.31 -0.12 15.45
N GLU A 44 -9.38 0.45 14.67
CA GLU A 44 -9.36 1.86 14.32
C GLU A 44 -9.24 2.02 12.80
N VAL A 45 -10.16 2.76 12.21
CA VAL A 45 -10.25 2.96 10.76
C VAL A 45 -10.38 4.43 10.44
N GLN A 46 -9.55 4.91 9.52
CA GLN A 46 -9.67 6.27 9.00
C GLN A 46 -9.45 6.30 7.49
N PHE A 47 -10.41 6.85 6.77
CA PHE A 47 -10.34 7.16 5.36
C PHE A 47 -10.14 8.66 5.19
N LEU A 48 -9.15 9.05 4.38
CA LEU A 48 -8.88 10.45 4.07
C LEU A 48 -9.81 11.01 3.00
N LYS A 49 -10.49 10.10 2.27
CA LYS A 49 -11.38 10.43 1.17
C LYS A 49 -12.79 9.91 1.41
N SER A 50 -13.76 10.68 0.93
CA SER A 50 -15.18 10.31 1.02
C SER A 50 -15.61 9.29 -0.02
N GLY A 51 -14.90 9.21 -1.14
CA GLY A 51 -15.27 8.47 -2.36
C GLY A 51 -15.86 9.37 -3.44
N ASP A 52 -15.86 10.68 -3.23
CA ASP A 52 -16.12 11.66 -4.28
C ASP A 52 -14.87 11.84 -5.14
N PHE A 53 -14.91 11.30 -6.35
CA PHE A 53 -13.77 11.29 -7.27
C PHE A 53 -13.23 12.69 -7.59
N GLU A 54 -14.10 13.70 -7.68
CA GLU A 54 -13.70 15.08 -7.98
C GLU A 54 -13.02 15.77 -6.79
N ALA A 55 -13.53 15.54 -5.58
CA ALA A 55 -12.96 16.12 -4.35
C ALA A 55 -11.64 15.43 -3.97
N ASP A 56 -11.44 14.19 -4.42
CA ASP A 56 -10.36 13.30 -3.95
C ASP A 56 -9.10 13.31 -4.85
N LYS A 57 -9.09 14.11 -5.94
CA LYS A 57 -8.07 14.06 -7.01
C LYS A 57 -6.61 14.23 -6.56
N ASN A 58 -6.33 15.04 -5.56
CA ASN A 58 -4.97 15.53 -5.27
C ASN A 58 -4.46 15.21 -3.86
N SER A 59 -4.96 14.15 -3.22
CA SER A 59 -4.48 13.80 -1.89
C SER A 59 -3.13 13.10 -1.95
N SER A 60 -2.20 13.58 -1.14
CA SER A 60 -0.89 12.98 -0.95
C SER A 60 -0.93 11.88 0.11
N ASP A 61 -0.21 10.79 -0.11
CA ASP A 61 -0.01 9.70 0.87
C ASP A 61 0.77 10.15 2.13
N GLU A 62 1.36 11.36 2.12
CA GLU A 62 2.03 11.99 3.24
C GLU A 62 1.20 12.06 4.53
N ALA A 63 -0.11 12.22 4.39
CA ALA A 63 -1.01 12.27 5.55
C ALA A 63 -0.98 10.96 6.34
N LEU A 64 -0.75 9.82 5.69
CA LEU A 64 -0.67 8.51 6.33
C LEU A 64 0.53 8.39 7.27
N LEU A 65 1.66 9.07 6.95
CA LEU A 65 2.82 9.14 7.84
C LEU A 65 2.50 9.86 9.16
N LYS A 66 1.71 10.94 9.08
CA LYS A 66 1.28 11.69 10.29
C LYS A 66 0.40 10.84 11.19
N MET A 67 -0.52 10.09 10.59
CA MET A 67 -1.40 9.17 11.31
C MET A 67 -0.60 8.05 11.98
N THR A 68 0.34 7.46 11.26
CA THR A 68 1.25 6.44 11.80
C THR A 68 2.08 7.00 12.96
N ALA A 69 2.64 8.21 12.81
CA ALA A 69 3.40 8.86 13.89
C ALA A 69 2.57 9.00 15.17
N GLN A 70 1.28 9.34 15.07
CA GLN A 70 0.39 9.44 16.23
C GLN A 70 0.21 8.09 16.95
N VAL A 71 0.07 6.99 16.19
CA VAL A 71 0.00 5.64 16.77
C VAL A 71 1.29 5.30 17.50
N LEU A 72 2.44 5.62 16.93
CA LEU A 72 3.76 5.30 17.47
C LEU A 72 4.16 6.14 18.70
N THR A 73 3.44 7.23 19.02
CA THR A 73 3.71 8.02 20.24
C THR A 73 3.36 7.29 21.53
N THR A 74 2.48 6.29 21.46
CA THR A 74 2.01 5.56 22.63
C THR A 74 2.58 4.14 22.61
N LYS A 75 3.44 3.83 23.59
CA LYS A 75 3.90 2.46 23.80
C LYS A 75 2.74 1.56 24.23
N ARG A 76 2.65 0.39 23.62
CA ARG A 76 1.62 -0.60 23.89
C ARG A 76 2.25 -1.96 24.17
N SER A 77 1.62 -2.72 25.04
CA SER A 77 2.04 -4.09 25.36
C SER A 77 1.55 -5.12 24.36
N THR A 78 0.52 -4.77 23.57
CA THR A 78 -0.05 -5.63 22.54
C THR A 78 0.64 -5.38 21.19
N PRO A 79 0.84 -6.42 20.38
CA PRO A 79 1.35 -6.23 19.02
C PRO A 79 0.39 -5.40 18.19
N GLN A 80 0.93 -4.63 17.25
CA GLN A 80 0.17 -3.72 16.42
C GLN A 80 0.21 -4.19 14.95
N LEU A 81 -0.93 -4.16 14.27
CA LEU A 81 -1.01 -4.22 12.82
C LEU A 81 -1.45 -2.85 12.31
N ILE A 82 -0.60 -2.18 11.57
CA ILE A 82 -0.93 -0.89 10.94
C ILE A 82 -0.95 -1.11 9.44
N VAL A 83 -2.10 -0.95 8.81
CA VAL A 83 -2.27 -1.01 7.37
C VAL A 83 -2.35 0.41 6.82
N LEU A 84 -1.44 0.73 5.90
CA LEU A 84 -1.43 1.99 5.16
C LEU A 84 -1.87 1.70 3.73
N HIS A 85 -3.09 2.09 3.39
CA HIS A 85 -3.66 1.91 2.07
C HIS A 85 -3.40 3.16 1.22
N LEU A 86 -2.34 3.07 0.42
CA LEU A 86 -1.83 4.19 -0.37
C LEU A 86 -2.69 4.42 -1.63
N MET A 87 -2.66 5.63 -2.14
CA MET A 87 -3.04 5.92 -3.52
C MET A 87 -1.90 5.53 -4.48
N GLY A 88 -0.67 5.73 -4.06
CA GLY A 88 0.52 5.32 -4.80
C GLY A 88 0.58 5.90 -6.21
N SER A 89 0.94 5.04 -7.16
CA SER A 89 1.11 5.40 -8.58
C SER A 89 -0.12 5.09 -9.43
N HIS A 90 -1.33 5.23 -8.88
CA HIS A 90 -2.60 5.02 -9.60
C HIS A 90 -2.68 5.87 -10.89
N PRO A 91 -3.41 5.49 -11.95
CA PRO A 91 -3.61 6.29 -13.17
C PRO A 91 -3.99 7.75 -12.91
N GLN A 92 -3.72 8.63 -13.89
CA GLN A 92 -3.70 10.08 -13.76
C GLN A 92 -2.59 10.56 -12.81
N ALA A 93 -1.41 9.95 -12.96
CA ALA A 93 -0.26 10.19 -12.09
C ALA A 93 0.17 11.66 -12.04
N CYS A 94 -0.03 12.43 -13.13
CA CYS A 94 0.30 13.86 -13.18
C CYS A 94 -0.47 14.69 -12.16
N ASP A 95 -1.68 14.29 -11.79
CA ASP A 95 -2.49 15.01 -10.80
C ASP A 95 -1.87 14.93 -9.39
N ARG A 96 -1.17 13.81 -9.09
CA ARG A 96 -0.53 13.59 -7.79
C ARG A 96 0.80 14.29 -7.65
N THR A 97 1.45 14.65 -8.76
CA THR A 97 2.73 15.35 -8.73
C THR A 97 2.58 16.85 -8.50
N ALA A 98 1.34 17.36 -8.42
CA ALA A 98 1.03 18.79 -8.37
C ALA A 98 1.73 19.58 -9.48
N GLY A 99 1.87 18.99 -10.66
CA GLY A 99 2.56 19.54 -11.82
C GLY A 99 4.10 19.57 -11.71
N LYS A 100 4.67 19.03 -10.63
CA LYS A 100 6.12 18.93 -10.44
C LYS A 100 6.56 17.50 -10.71
N TYR A 101 7.36 17.30 -11.73
CA TYR A 101 7.95 15.99 -12.05
C TYR A 101 9.22 16.17 -12.86
N ALA A 102 10.14 15.22 -12.74
CA ALA A 102 11.31 15.17 -13.61
C ALA A 102 10.91 14.54 -14.96
N THR A 103 11.48 15.05 -16.03
CA THR A 103 11.29 14.46 -17.37
C THR A 103 12.20 13.26 -17.53
N PHE A 104 11.65 12.07 -17.32
CA PHE A 104 12.40 10.82 -17.49
C PHE A 104 12.34 10.29 -18.91
N VAL A 105 11.21 10.51 -19.59
CA VAL A 105 10.94 10.04 -20.96
C VAL A 105 10.09 11.07 -21.70
N GLN A 106 9.89 10.88 -23.02
CA GLN A 106 9.11 11.82 -23.85
C GLN A 106 7.64 11.95 -23.41
N SER A 107 7.03 10.86 -22.95
CA SER A 107 5.65 10.89 -22.45
C SER A 107 5.60 11.60 -21.11
N LYS A 108 4.79 12.66 -21.02
CA LYS A 108 4.50 13.38 -19.77
C LYS A 108 3.88 12.45 -18.73
N GLU A 109 2.86 11.69 -19.11
CA GLU A 109 2.15 10.78 -18.21
C GLU A 109 3.09 9.71 -17.62
N THR A 110 3.94 9.13 -18.47
CA THR A 110 4.95 8.17 -17.99
C THR A 110 5.97 8.82 -17.07
N SER A 111 6.39 10.06 -17.33
CA SER A 111 7.31 10.79 -16.45
C SER A 111 6.67 11.10 -15.10
N CYS A 112 5.40 11.49 -15.08
CA CYS A 112 4.64 11.66 -13.83
C CYS A 112 4.53 10.34 -13.05
N TYR A 113 4.23 9.24 -13.73
CA TYR A 113 4.15 7.92 -13.13
C TYR A 113 5.46 7.50 -12.46
N LEU A 114 6.58 7.66 -13.16
CA LEU A 114 7.90 7.40 -12.57
C LEU A 114 8.19 8.31 -11.37
N HIS A 115 7.76 9.56 -11.43
CA HIS A 115 7.89 10.48 -10.31
C HIS A 115 7.06 10.05 -9.09
N THR A 116 5.83 9.55 -9.29
CA THR A 116 5.03 9.03 -8.17
C THR A 116 5.66 7.78 -7.53
N MET A 117 6.39 6.96 -8.29
CA MET A 117 7.19 5.87 -7.71
C MET A 117 8.31 6.40 -6.80
N THR A 118 8.99 7.48 -7.21
CA THR A 118 10.00 8.14 -6.36
C THR A 118 9.36 8.68 -5.08
N GLN A 119 8.16 9.27 -5.17
CA GLN A 119 7.44 9.74 -3.98
C GLN A 119 7.06 8.59 -3.03
N THR A 120 6.69 7.43 -3.57
CA THR A 120 6.42 6.24 -2.75
C THR A 120 7.68 5.71 -2.08
N ASP A 121 8.82 5.70 -2.78
CA ASP A 121 10.11 5.30 -2.20
C ASP A 121 10.52 6.23 -1.05
N ASP A 122 10.42 7.55 -1.24
CA ASP A 122 10.67 8.54 -0.20
C ASP A 122 9.73 8.37 1.00
N LEU A 123 8.45 8.08 0.76
CA LEU A 123 7.46 7.82 1.81
C LEU A 123 7.85 6.58 2.63
N LEU A 124 8.23 5.49 1.96
CA LEU A 124 8.67 4.26 2.63
C LEU A 124 9.95 4.47 3.45
N ALA A 125 10.91 5.24 2.92
CA ALA A 125 12.13 5.59 3.65
C ALA A 125 11.81 6.38 4.92
N ARG A 126 10.89 7.35 4.86
CA ARG A 126 10.47 8.14 6.01
C ARG A 126 9.65 7.33 7.01
N LEU A 127 8.79 6.44 6.54
CA LEU A 127 8.06 5.49 7.39
C LEU A 127 9.04 4.60 8.16
N TYR A 128 10.04 4.05 7.47
CA TYR A 128 11.11 3.26 8.09
C TYR A 128 11.83 4.04 9.18
N GLN A 129 12.18 5.31 8.94
CA GLN A 129 12.82 6.16 9.96
C GLN A 129 11.90 6.42 11.16
N GLN A 130 10.60 6.63 10.95
CA GLN A 130 9.64 6.78 12.03
C GLN A 130 9.58 5.52 12.91
N LEU A 131 9.51 4.34 12.28
CA LEU A 131 9.49 3.05 12.98
C LEU A 131 10.79 2.82 13.76
N ARG A 132 11.94 3.14 13.16
CA ARG A 132 13.24 3.08 13.84
C ARG A 132 13.31 4.00 15.06
N ASN A 133 12.81 5.23 14.93
CA ASN A 133 12.83 6.23 16.00
C ASN A 133 11.87 5.90 17.13
N ALA A 134 10.79 5.14 16.88
CA ALA A 134 9.89 4.65 17.92
C ALA A 134 10.57 3.66 18.88
N GLY A 135 11.66 3.02 18.47
CA GLY A 135 12.48 2.16 19.31
C GLY A 135 11.87 0.79 19.60
N GLU A 136 10.77 0.44 18.95
CA GLU A 136 10.13 -0.86 19.04
C GLU A 136 10.58 -1.79 17.91
N SER A 137 10.48 -3.10 18.12
CA SER A 137 10.69 -4.06 17.05
C SER A 137 9.57 -3.96 16.03
N PHE A 138 9.90 -3.96 14.75
CA PHE A 138 8.91 -3.89 13.66
C PHE A 138 9.30 -4.74 12.46
N SER A 139 8.31 -5.06 11.66
CA SER A 139 8.50 -5.57 10.30
C SER A 139 7.52 -4.85 9.37
N LEU A 140 8.03 -4.32 8.26
CA LEU A 140 7.30 -3.57 7.25
C LEU A 140 7.22 -4.41 5.98
N ALA A 141 6.01 -4.73 5.52
CA ALA A 141 5.79 -5.32 4.21
C ALA A 141 5.20 -4.26 3.27
N TYR A 142 5.75 -4.14 2.08
CA TYR A 142 5.23 -3.28 1.01
C TYR A 142 4.99 -4.10 -0.24
N PHE A 143 3.85 -3.90 -0.87
CA PHE A 143 3.49 -4.48 -2.15
C PHE A 143 2.43 -3.61 -2.85
N SER A 144 2.34 -3.76 -4.17
CA SER A 144 1.22 -3.20 -4.94
C SER A 144 0.18 -4.30 -5.20
N ASP A 145 -1.08 -3.91 -5.29
CA ASP A 145 -2.20 -4.79 -5.65
C ASP A 145 -2.13 -5.22 -7.12
N HIS A 146 -1.74 -4.30 -8.00
CA HIS A 146 -1.51 -4.56 -9.43
C HIS A 146 -0.48 -3.59 -10.02
N GLY A 147 0.01 -3.91 -11.20
CA GLY A 147 0.81 -3.02 -12.02
C GLY A 147 -0.04 -2.27 -13.06
N LEU A 148 0.62 -1.59 -14.00
CA LEU A 148 0.00 -0.90 -15.11
C LEU A 148 0.66 -1.30 -16.44
N ALA A 149 -0.14 -1.44 -17.49
CA ALA A 149 0.32 -1.71 -18.83
C ALA A 149 0.60 -0.40 -19.59
N PHE A 150 1.68 -0.39 -20.37
CA PHE A 150 1.95 0.68 -21.32
C PHE A 150 1.13 0.48 -22.60
N LYS A 151 0.18 1.38 -22.83
CA LYS A 151 -0.60 1.46 -24.05
C LYS A 151 0.06 2.42 -25.04
N GLU A 152 -0.12 2.22 -26.34
CA GLU A 152 0.47 3.05 -27.42
C GLU A 152 1.99 3.24 -27.24
N ARG A 153 2.69 2.14 -26.89
CA ARG A 153 4.11 2.14 -26.53
C ARG A 153 4.98 2.72 -27.65
N GLY A 154 5.82 3.68 -27.28
CA GLY A 154 6.73 4.35 -28.20
C GLY A 154 6.10 5.50 -28.97
N SER A 155 4.81 5.78 -28.80
CA SER A 155 4.13 6.94 -29.39
C SER A 155 4.16 8.15 -28.45
N ARG A 156 3.81 9.34 -28.97
CA ARG A 156 3.66 10.56 -28.18
C ARG A 156 2.44 10.51 -27.26
N VAL A 157 1.47 9.65 -27.57
CA VAL A 157 0.22 9.46 -26.81
C VAL A 157 0.27 8.23 -25.92
N GLN A 158 1.48 7.71 -25.64
CA GLN A 158 1.66 6.60 -24.71
C GLN A 158 1.04 6.94 -23.34
N TYR A 159 0.23 6.04 -22.82
CA TYR A 159 -0.41 6.16 -21.52
C TYR A 159 -0.34 4.85 -20.74
N LEU A 160 -0.70 4.90 -19.48
CA LEU A 160 -0.72 3.77 -18.56
C LEU A 160 -2.16 3.42 -18.19
N ALA A 161 -2.48 2.14 -18.23
CA ALA A 161 -3.80 1.65 -17.88
C ALA A 161 -3.73 0.29 -17.17
N HIS A 162 -4.72 0.03 -16.34
CA HIS A 162 -4.99 -1.33 -15.89
C HIS A 162 -5.48 -2.16 -17.07
N ASP A 163 -4.82 -3.29 -17.35
CA ASP A 163 -5.19 -4.21 -18.41
C ASP A 163 -4.65 -5.62 -18.11
N ASP A 164 -5.55 -6.53 -17.80
CA ASP A 164 -5.26 -7.91 -17.40
C ASP A 164 -4.70 -8.81 -18.53
N GLN A 165 -4.72 -8.31 -19.78
CA GLN A 165 -4.06 -8.99 -20.91
C GLN A 165 -2.54 -8.77 -20.93
N PHE A 166 -2.02 -7.88 -20.07
CA PHE A 166 -0.60 -7.56 -20.04
C PHE A 166 0.07 -8.08 -18.77
N GLN A 167 1.20 -8.78 -18.95
CA GLN A 167 1.97 -9.34 -17.85
C GLN A 167 2.42 -8.29 -16.83
N GLN A 168 2.63 -7.04 -17.25
CA GLN A 168 3.02 -5.93 -16.38
C GLN A 168 2.01 -5.67 -15.26
N ASN A 169 0.74 -5.97 -15.49
CA ASN A 169 -0.30 -5.81 -14.47
C ASN A 169 -0.14 -6.77 -13.29
N PHE A 170 0.52 -7.91 -13.51
CA PHE A 170 0.71 -8.96 -12.51
C PHE A 170 2.11 -8.97 -11.89
N GLN A 171 3.03 -8.18 -12.45
CA GLN A 171 4.40 -8.06 -11.93
C GLN A 171 4.51 -6.84 -11.03
N VAL A 172 4.40 -7.06 -9.74
CA VAL A 172 4.43 -6.01 -8.73
C VAL A 172 5.63 -6.16 -7.80
N PRO A 173 6.13 -5.06 -7.23
CA PRO A 173 7.14 -5.13 -6.18
C PRO A 173 6.55 -5.79 -4.94
N PHE A 174 7.38 -6.58 -4.25
CA PHE A 174 7.09 -7.13 -2.94
C PHE A 174 8.36 -7.03 -2.09
N MET A 175 8.27 -6.36 -0.96
CA MET A 175 9.40 -6.10 -0.09
C MET A 175 9.02 -6.31 1.37
N VAL A 176 9.93 -6.89 2.14
CA VAL A 176 9.82 -6.97 3.60
C VAL A 176 11.10 -6.41 4.20
N ILE A 177 10.96 -5.53 5.18
CA ILE A 177 12.06 -4.94 5.94
C ILE A 177 11.73 -5.07 7.43
N SER A 178 12.63 -5.68 8.19
CA SER A 178 12.48 -5.84 9.63
C SER A 178 13.56 -5.07 10.40
N SER A 179 13.26 -4.70 11.64
CA SER A 179 14.18 -3.93 12.49
C SER A 179 15.49 -4.66 12.80
N ASP A 180 15.50 -5.98 12.69
CA ASP A 180 16.64 -6.87 12.93
C ASP A 180 17.35 -7.34 11.65
N ASP A 181 16.90 -6.89 10.46
CA ASP A 181 17.56 -7.21 9.20
C ASP A 181 19.00 -6.67 9.17
N LYS A 182 19.95 -7.55 8.87
CA LYS A 182 21.37 -7.21 8.77
C LYS A 182 21.89 -7.16 7.34
N LYS A 183 21.14 -7.71 6.39
CA LYS A 183 21.58 -7.85 4.99
C LYS A 183 20.40 -7.74 4.04
N HIS A 184 20.59 -7.02 2.97
CA HIS A 184 19.69 -7.06 1.82
C HIS A 184 19.76 -8.44 1.14
N ARG A 185 18.60 -8.98 0.80
CA ARG A 185 18.46 -10.24 0.03
C ARG A 185 17.45 -10.05 -1.09
N GLN A 186 17.78 -10.53 -2.26
CA GLN A 186 16.82 -10.63 -3.35
C GLN A 186 16.39 -12.10 -3.51
N VAL A 187 15.09 -12.34 -3.37
CA VAL A 187 14.51 -13.68 -3.53
C VAL A 187 13.96 -13.80 -4.94
N LYS A 188 14.62 -14.60 -5.78
CA LYS A 188 14.20 -14.88 -7.15
C LYS A 188 13.18 -16.04 -7.14
N ALA A 189 11.96 -15.79 -6.65
CA ALA A 189 10.89 -16.79 -6.66
C ALA A 189 9.57 -16.11 -7.07
N ARG A 190 8.80 -16.79 -7.89
CA ARG A 190 7.43 -16.34 -8.18
C ARG A 190 6.58 -16.54 -6.94
N ARG A 191 5.79 -15.54 -6.61
CA ARG A 191 4.79 -15.58 -5.55
C ARG A 191 3.44 -15.16 -6.11
N SER A 192 2.37 -15.62 -5.51
CA SER A 192 1.02 -15.25 -5.89
C SER A 192 0.37 -14.43 -4.77
N ALA A 193 -0.38 -13.40 -5.13
CA ALA A 193 -1.20 -12.67 -4.18
C ALA A 193 -2.30 -13.57 -3.54
N ASN A 194 -2.67 -14.66 -4.21
CA ASN A 194 -3.59 -15.65 -3.65
C ASN A 194 -3.04 -16.35 -2.40
N ASP A 195 -1.72 -16.39 -2.24
CA ASP A 195 -1.04 -16.99 -1.08
C ASP A 195 -0.80 -15.96 0.04
N PHE A 196 -1.36 -14.72 -0.09
CA PHE A 196 -1.04 -13.63 0.81
C PHE A 196 -1.43 -13.92 2.26
N LEU A 197 -2.56 -14.57 2.50
CA LEU A 197 -3.00 -14.91 3.87
C LEU A 197 -2.05 -15.91 4.53
N MET A 198 -1.54 -16.88 3.77
CA MET A 198 -0.52 -17.81 4.25
C MET A 198 0.80 -17.09 4.54
N PHE A 199 1.25 -16.22 3.63
CA PHE A 199 2.42 -15.38 3.86
C PHE A 199 2.24 -14.53 5.13
N PHE A 200 1.09 -13.87 5.30
CA PHE A 200 0.79 -13.03 6.45
C PHE A 200 0.88 -13.80 7.76
N SER A 201 0.31 -15.01 7.79
CA SER A 201 0.40 -15.91 8.94
C SER A 201 1.86 -16.25 9.31
N GLN A 202 2.66 -16.63 8.31
CA GLN A 202 4.08 -16.94 8.51
C GLN A 202 4.90 -15.71 8.93
N TRP A 203 4.65 -14.56 8.30
CA TRP A 203 5.34 -13.30 8.58
C TRP A 203 5.07 -12.78 9.98
N THR A 204 3.84 -12.85 10.45
CA THR A 204 3.42 -12.38 11.78
C THR A 204 3.61 -13.42 12.87
N GLY A 205 3.88 -14.67 12.54
CA GLY A 205 3.93 -15.80 13.47
C GLY A 205 2.57 -16.26 13.99
N ILE A 206 1.47 -15.75 13.41
CA ILE A 206 0.11 -16.16 13.77
C ILE A 206 -0.12 -17.60 13.31
N LYS A 207 -0.46 -18.48 14.26
CA LYS A 207 -0.81 -19.87 13.94
C LYS A 207 -2.27 -19.96 13.52
N THR A 208 -2.51 -20.39 12.30
CA THR A 208 -3.85 -20.77 11.84
C THR A 208 -4.06 -22.26 12.16
N LYS A 209 -5.27 -22.63 12.59
CA LYS A 209 -5.65 -24.05 12.59
C LYS A 209 -5.89 -24.43 11.12
N GLU A 210 -5.28 -25.55 10.69
CA GLU A 210 -5.59 -26.18 9.41
C GLU A 210 -7.05 -26.60 9.35
#